data_267c9f725fb97deb411ea52686759c87
#
_entry.id   267c9f725fb97deb411ea52686759c87
#
_cell.length_a   1.000
_cell.length_b   1.000
_cell.length_c   1.000
_cell.angle_alpha   90.00
_cell.angle_beta   90.00
_cell.angle_gamma   90.00
#
_symmetry.space_group_name_H-M   'P 1'
#
loop_
_entity.id
_entity.type
_entity.pdbx_description
1 polymer ?
#
loop_
_entity_poly.entity_id
_entity_poly.type
_entity_poly.pdbx_seq_one_letter_code
_entity_poly.pdbx_strand_id
1 'polypeptide(L)'
;MFTEISDLIAVLSRSGVLKNPDVVDAFSNFARAMGDTEYRSHMLGELSVNLALNGEYDRAEQLVRMVESTDKCEFLRRIAELEKRANDDARASRLFSEAVAAVYLHRFPTQQALALAEIARSLSEGASYAAADQVWQSAIQLATKAQRASGTDGPEAAGVLVNAVQALSKLGKIEMAKSVADSITFPELRERAHRALSEAGRS
;
A
#
# COMPACT_ATOMS: atom_id res chain seq x y z
N MET A 1 -21.79 0.55 -3.93
CA MET A 1 -21.72 -0.90 -4.14
C MET A 1 -20.43 -1.52 -3.57
N PHE A 2 -19.20 -1.05 -3.87
CA PHE A 2 -17.97 -1.55 -3.20
C PHE A 2 -18.00 -1.39 -1.68
N THR A 3 -18.43 -0.23 -1.19
CA THR A 3 -18.57 0.06 0.24
C THR A 3 -19.51 -0.92 0.95
N GLU A 4 -20.62 -1.27 0.31
CA GLU A 4 -21.60 -2.22 0.88
C GLU A 4 -21.04 -3.64 1.03
N ILE A 5 -20.22 -4.09 0.08
CA ILE A 5 -19.53 -5.39 0.17
C ILE A 5 -18.50 -5.37 1.31
N SER A 6 -17.70 -4.33 1.39
CA SER A 6 -16.71 -4.17 2.47
C SER A 6 -17.37 -4.12 3.85
N ASP A 7 -18.48 -3.38 3.97
CA ASP A 7 -19.25 -3.27 5.21
C ASP A 7 -19.86 -4.63 5.61
N LEU A 8 -20.43 -5.37 4.66
CA LEU A 8 -20.97 -6.71 4.90
C LEU A 8 -19.89 -7.67 5.39
N ILE A 9 -18.75 -7.73 4.71
CA ILE A 9 -17.63 -8.59 5.09
C ILE A 9 -17.10 -8.20 6.48
N ALA A 10 -17.01 -6.91 6.77
CA ALA A 10 -16.57 -6.42 8.08
C ALA A 10 -17.56 -6.78 9.22
N VAL A 11 -18.87 -6.76 8.95
CA VAL A 11 -19.90 -7.22 9.90
C VAL A 11 -19.78 -8.72 10.15
N LEU A 12 -19.63 -9.53 9.10
CA LEU A 12 -19.44 -10.98 9.20
C LEU A 12 -18.16 -11.35 9.93
N SER A 13 -17.09 -10.58 9.72
CA SER A 13 -15.81 -10.74 10.44
C SER A 13 -16.00 -10.50 11.94
N ARG A 14 -16.62 -9.38 12.32
CA ARG A 14 -16.85 -9.02 13.73
C ARG A 14 -17.79 -9.98 14.44
N SER A 15 -18.75 -10.59 13.74
CA SER A 15 -19.66 -11.60 14.30
C SER A 15 -19.00 -12.96 14.48
N GLY A 16 -17.76 -13.15 14.00
CA GLY A 16 -17.05 -14.42 14.05
C GLY A 16 -17.51 -15.46 13.01
N VAL A 17 -18.43 -15.10 12.14
CA VAL A 17 -18.98 -16.01 11.10
C VAL A 17 -17.90 -16.43 10.10
N LEU A 18 -16.89 -15.55 9.84
CA LEU A 18 -15.77 -15.87 8.95
C LEU A 18 -14.76 -16.89 9.55
N LYS A 19 -14.94 -17.30 10.82
CA LYS A 19 -14.20 -18.44 11.39
C LYS A 19 -14.74 -19.78 10.90
N ASN A 20 -15.96 -19.81 10.36
CA ASN A 20 -16.52 -21.00 9.75
C ASN A 20 -15.96 -21.17 8.33
N PRO A 21 -15.21 -22.26 8.04
CA PRO A 21 -14.63 -22.52 6.73
C PRO A 21 -15.69 -22.60 5.62
N ASP A 22 -16.84 -23.20 5.89
CA ASP A 22 -17.89 -23.36 4.88
C ASP A 22 -18.45 -22.01 4.41
N VAL A 23 -18.52 -21.02 5.31
CA VAL A 23 -18.92 -19.64 4.97
C VAL A 23 -17.89 -18.98 4.08
N VAL A 24 -16.61 -19.10 4.42
CA VAL A 24 -15.50 -18.54 3.62
C VAL A 24 -15.48 -19.17 2.23
N ASP A 25 -15.66 -20.50 2.15
CA ASP A 25 -15.72 -21.22 0.88
C ASP A 25 -16.92 -20.80 0.03
N ALA A 26 -18.09 -20.62 0.66
CA ALA A 26 -19.28 -20.11 -0.02
C ALA A 26 -19.07 -18.72 -0.62
N PHE A 27 -18.48 -17.79 0.16
CA PHE A 27 -18.14 -16.46 -0.33
C PHE A 27 -17.11 -16.49 -1.45
N SER A 28 -16.07 -17.33 -1.31
CA SER A 28 -15.02 -17.49 -2.32
C SER A 28 -15.58 -18.05 -3.63
N ASN A 29 -16.49 -19.05 -3.54
CA ASN A 29 -17.16 -19.61 -4.71
C ASN A 29 -18.10 -18.61 -5.37
N PHE A 30 -18.83 -17.83 -4.56
CA PHE A 30 -19.67 -16.75 -5.08
C PHE A 30 -18.83 -15.71 -5.80
N ALA A 31 -17.72 -15.25 -5.21
CA ALA A 31 -16.80 -14.32 -5.86
C ALA A 31 -16.27 -14.86 -7.19
N ARG A 32 -15.86 -16.15 -7.23
CA ARG A 32 -15.38 -16.80 -8.48
C ARG A 32 -16.43 -16.86 -9.57
N ALA A 33 -17.71 -16.98 -9.19
CA ALA A 33 -18.83 -17.01 -10.13
C ALA A 33 -19.20 -15.64 -10.69
N MET A 34 -18.66 -14.55 -10.10
CA MET A 34 -18.90 -13.19 -10.59
C MET A 34 -18.21 -12.98 -11.94
N GLY A 35 -18.97 -12.51 -12.92
CA GLY A 35 -18.44 -12.18 -14.25
C GLY A 35 -17.57 -10.91 -14.26
N ASP A 36 -17.82 -9.98 -13.34
CA ASP A 36 -17.06 -8.74 -13.21
C ASP A 36 -15.79 -8.99 -12.41
N THR A 37 -14.64 -8.81 -13.08
CA THR A 37 -13.30 -9.05 -12.50
C THR A 37 -12.97 -8.06 -11.39
N GLU A 38 -13.42 -6.82 -11.50
CA GLU A 38 -13.12 -5.78 -10.52
C GLU A 38 -13.88 -6.04 -9.22
N TYR A 39 -15.18 -6.33 -9.29
CA TYR A 39 -15.99 -6.73 -8.13
C TYR A 39 -15.47 -8.00 -7.48
N ARG A 40 -15.16 -9.02 -8.29
CA ARG A 40 -14.56 -10.27 -7.81
C ARG A 40 -13.28 -10.00 -7.04
N SER A 41 -12.37 -9.23 -7.61
CA SER A 41 -11.08 -8.90 -7.00
C SER A 41 -11.25 -8.12 -5.70
N HIS A 42 -12.13 -7.13 -5.68
CA HIS A 42 -12.41 -6.35 -4.47
C HIS A 42 -12.98 -7.23 -3.35
N MET A 43 -13.96 -8.07 -3.66
CA MET A 43 -14.57 -8.99 -2.70
C MET A 43 -13.55 -9.98 -2.12
N LEU A 44 -12.71 -10.59 -2.97
CA LEU A 44 -11.67 -11.51 -2.52
C LEU A 44 -10.61 -10.79 -1.67
N GLY A 45 -10.23 -9.58 -2.04
CA GLY A 45 -9.29 -8.77 -1.31
C GLY A 45 -9.80 -8.39 0.09
N GLU A 46 -11.02 -7.88 0.20
CA GLU A 46 -11.62 -7.55 1.50
C GLU A 46 -11.82 -8.79 2.37
N LEU A 47 -12.26 -9.91 1.79
CA LEU A 47 -12.39 -11.17 2.52
C LEU A 47 -11.01 -11.63 3.06
N SER A 48 -9.96 -11.53 2.25
CA SER A 48 -8.60 -11.91 2.66
C SER A 48 -8.09 -11.07 3.83
N VAL A 49 -8.27 -9.75 3.81
CA VAL A 49 -7.86 -8.87 4.91
C VAL A 49 -8.64 -9.20 6.18
N ASN A 50 -9.95 -9.45 6.08
CA ASN A 50 -10.77 -9.78 7.24
C ASN A 50 -10.45 -11.16 7.82
N LEU A 51 -10.02 -12.13 7.01
CA LEU A 51 -9.48 -13.41 7.49
C LEU A 51 -8.17 -13.19 8.26
N ALA A 52 -7.25 -12.36 7.74
CA ALA A 52 -6.03 -12.02 8.44
C ALA A 52 -6.28 -11.32 9.78
N LEU A 53 -7.27 -10.42 9.85
CA LEU A 53 -7.73 -9.80 11.11
C LEU A 53 -8.23 -10.82 12.14
N ASN A 54 -8.76 -11.96 11.70
CA ASN A 54 -9.19 -13.06 12.56
C ASN A 54 -8.08 -14.11 12.84
N GLY A 55 -6.86 -13.90 12.33
CA GLY A 55 -5.74 -14.82 12.50
C GLY A 55 -5.68 -15.98 11.50
N GLU A 56 -6.60 -16.00 10.50
CA GLU A 56 -6.68 -17.03 9.47
C GLU A 56 -5.72 -16.71 8.29
N TYR A 57 -4.44 -16.52 8.60
CA TYR A 57 -3.44 -16.00 7.66
C TYR A 57 -3.23 -16.85 6.41
N ASP A 58 -3.18 -18.19 6.54
CA ASP A 58 -2.98 -19.08 5.39
C ASP A 58 -4.10 -18.96 4.35
N ARG A 59 -5.34 -18.81 4.82
CA ARG A 59 -6.49 -18.59 3.95
C ARG A 59 -6.49 -17.19 3.35
N ALA A 60 -6.13 -16.19 4.16
CA ALA A 60 -6.00 -14.81 3.69
C ALA A 60 -5.03 -14.73 2.50
N GLU A 61 -3.85 -15.37 2.62
CA GLU A 61 -2.88 -15.42 1.55
C GLU A 61 -3.38 -16.17 0.30
N GLN A 62 -4.09 -17.27 0.47
CA GLN A 62 -4.67 -18.01 -0.67
C GLN A 62 -5.65 -17.14 -1.46
N LEU A 63 -6.51 -16.39 -0.77
CA LEU A 63 -7.51 -15.54 -1.42
C LEU A 63 -6.89 -14.30 -2.09
N VAL A 64 -5.96 -13.61 -1.42
CA VAL A 64 -5.35 -12.41 -1.99
C VAL A 64 -4.54 -12.71 -3.26
N ARG A 65 -3.97 -13.92 -3.38
CA ARG A 65 -3.30 -14.34 -4.62
C ARG A 65 -4.25 -14.44 -5.82
N MET A 66 -5.54 -14.68 -5.57
CA MET A 66 -6.57 -14.72 -6.61
C MET A 66 -7.08 -13.34 -7.04
N VAL A 67 -6.68 -12.28 -6.36
CA VAL A 67 -6.98 -10.91 -6.75
C VAL A 67 -6.22 -10.56 -8.03
N GLU A 68 -6.92 -10.09 -9.06
CA GLU A 68 -6.37 -9.77 -10.38
C GLU A 68 -6.36 -8.27 -10.66
N SER A 69 -6.98 -7.45 -9.78
CA SER A 69 -7.04 -5.99 -9.91
C SER A 69 -5.75 -5.31 -9.45
N THR A 70 -5.65 -4.02 -9.78
CA THR A 70 -4.57 -3.14 -9.30
C THR A 70 -4.54 -3.01 -7.78
N ASP A 71 -5.68 -3.22 -7.09
CA ASP A 71 -5.78 -3.14 -5.63
C ASP A 71 -5.07 -4.30 -4.91
N LYS A 72 -4.58 -5.29 -5.64
CA LYS A 72 -3.83 -6.42 -5.08
C LYS A 72 -2.67 -5.97 -4.21
N CYS A 73 -1.94 -4.94 -4.62
CA CYS A 73 -0.81 -4.41 -3.85
C CYS A 73 -1.27 -3.87 -2.48
N GLU A 74 -2.42 -3.22 -2.42
CA GLU A 74 -3.00 -2.69 -1.19
C GLU A 74 -3.45 -3.80 -0.24
N PHE A 75 -4.14 -4.83 -0.74
CA PHE A 75 -4.56 -5.96 0.07
C PHE A 75 -3.37 -6.75 0.63
N LEU A 76 -2.34 -7.01 -0.20
CA LEU A 76 -1.11 -7.65 0.25
C LEU A 76 -0.41 -6.82 1.33
N ARG A 77 -0.31 -5.49 1.16
CA ARG A 77 0.25 -4.58 2.16
C ARG A 77 -0.49 -4.67 3.49
N ARG A 78 -1.83 -4.60 3.47
CA ARG A 78 -2.67 -4.69 4.68
C ARG A 78 -2.49 -6.01 5.42
N ILE A 79 -2.40 -7.13 4.70
CA ILE A 79 -2.15 -8.45 5.31
C ILE A 79 -0.74 -8.48 5.89
N ALA A 80 0.28 -7.97 5.19
CA ALA A 80 1.65 -7.91 5.67
C ALA A 80 1.78 -7.11 6.99
N GLU A 81 1.04 -6.00 7.12
CA GLU A 81 0.99 -5.23 8.37
C GLU A 81 0.39 -6.03 9.53
N LEU A 82 -0.62 -6.85 9.26
CA LEU A 82 -1.25 -7.71 10.27
C LEU A 82 -0.32 -8.83 10.71
N GLU A 83 0.38 -9.48 9.77
CA GLU A 83 1.41 -10.49 10.05
C GLU A 83 2.57 -9.90 10.87
N LYS A 84 3.00 -8.69 10.52
CA LYS A 84 4.02 -7.96 11.29
C LYS A 84 3.58 -7.71 12.73
N ARG A 85 2.32 -7.32 12.95
CA ARG A 85 1.74 -7.16 14.30
C ARG A 85 1.63 -8.48 15.07
N ALA A 86 1.46 -9.59 14.34
CA ALA A 86 1.47 -10.94 14.91
C ALA A 86 2.90 -11.48 15.19
N ASN A 87 3.94 -10.67 14.91
CA ASN A 87 5.37 -11.00 15.03
C ASN A 87 5.84 -12.09 14.05
N ASP A 88 5.17 -12.28 12.92
CA ASP A 88 5.66 -13.11 11.82
C ASP A 88 6.38 -12.25 10.78
N ASP A 89 7.62 -11.88 11.11
CA ASP A 89 8.45 -11.03 10.26
C ASP A 89 8.78 -11.66 8.90
N ALA A 90 8.89 -12.97 8.85
CA ALA A 90 9.21 -13.69 7.61
C ALA A 90 8.04 -13.61 6.62
N ARG A 91 6.82 -13.88 7.09
CA ARG A 91 5.61 -13.76 6.26
C ARG A 91 5.37 -12.31 5.84
N ALA A 92 5.44 -11.37 6.78
CA ALA A 92 5.27 -9.95 6.51
C ALA A 92 6.24 -9.48 5.41
N SER A 93 7.52 -9.84 5.52
CA SER A 93 8.56 -9.47 4.54
C SER A 93 8.28 -10.01 3.15
N ARG A 94 7.83 -11.27 3.06
CA ARG A 94 7.43 -11.88 1.80
C ARG A 94 6.23 -11.19 1.18
N LEU A 95 5.19 -10.91 1.97
CA LEU A 95 3.98 -10.24 1.49
C LEU A 95 4.24 -8.80 1.06
N PHE A 96 5.11 -8.05 1.75
CA PHE A 96 5.55 -6.74 1.29
C PHE A 96 6.28 -6.82 -0.05
N SER A 97 7.11 -7.84 -0.26
CA SER A 97 7.78 -8.06 -1.55
C SER A 97 6.79 -8.39 -2.67
N GLU A 98 5.78 -9.22 -2.38
CA GLU A 98 4.67 -9.51 -3.31
C GLU A 98 3.83 -8.25 -3.59
N ALA A 99 3.60 -7.39 -2.58
CA ALA A 99 2.91 -6.11 -2.74
C ALA A 99 3.67 -5.17 -3.69
N VAL A 100 4.99 -5.04 -3.52
CA VAL A 100 5.85 -4.25 -4.43
C VAL A 100 5.76 -4.77 -5.84
N ALA A 101 5.80 -6.09 -6.04
CA ALA A 101 5.66 -6.69 -7.37
C ALA A 101 4.28 -6.39 -8.00
N ALA A 102 3.21 -6.41 -7.19
CA ALA A 102 1.85 -6.15 -7.64
C ALA A 102 1.61 -4.67 -8.03
N VAL A 103 2.43 -3.73 -7.55
CA VAL A 103 2.34 -2.30 -7.93
C VAL A 103 2.40 -2.11 -9.44
N TYR A 104 3.17 -2.94 -10.14
CA TYR A 104 3.33 -2.84 -11.59
C TYR A 104 2.11 -3.32 -12.41
N LEU A 105 1.03 -3.77 -11.74
CA LEU A 105 -0.29 -3.94 -12.37
C LEU A 105 -0.94 -2.57 -12.67
N HIS A 106 -0.58 -1.51 -11.94
CA HIS A 106 -1.02 -0.15 -12.28
C HIS A 106 -0.42 0.31 -13.61
N ARG A 107 -1.25 0.90 -14.43
CA ARG A 107 -0.86 1.39 -15.76
C ARG A 107 -0.04 2.67 -15.71
N PHE A 108 -0.33 3.54 -14.75
CA PHE A 108 0.21 4.90 -14.69
C PHE A 108 1.34 5.02 -13.66
N PRO A 109 2.46 5.67 -14.02
CA PRO A 109 3.60 5.85 -13.10
C PRO A 109 3.24 6.56 -11.79
N THR A 110 2.28 7.49 -11.82
CA THR A 110 1.80 8.19 -10.61
C THR A 110 1.14 7.24 -9.63
N GLN A 111 0.25 6.36 -10.12
CA GLN A 111 -0.39 5.34 -9.29
C GLN A 111 0.64 4.34 -8.73
N GLN A 112 1.62 3.93 -9.55
CA GLN A 112 2.72 3.10 -9.08
C GLN A 112 3.52 3.79 -7.97
N ALA A 113 3.84 5.08 -8.14
CA ALA A 113 4.56 5.86 -7.14
C ALA A 113 3.79 5.99 -5.83
N LEU A 114 2.47 6.24 -5.90
CA LEU A 114 1.60 6.30 -4.73
C LEU A 114 1.56 4.96 -3.97
N ALA A 115 1.33 3.87 -4.68
CA ALA A 115 1.28 2.54 -4.08
C ALA A 115 2.62 2.15 -3.43
N LEU A 116 3.76 2.44 -4.08
CA LEU A 116 5.08 2.23 -3.49
C LEU A 116 5.30 3.10 -2.26
N ALA A 117 4.85 4.35 -2.25
CA ALA A 117 4.97 5.24 -1.10
C ALA A 117 4.21 4.71 0.12
N GLU A 118 3.01 4.16 -0.07
CA GLU A 118 2.23 3.53 0.99
C GLU A 118 2.93 2.28 1.54
N ILE A 119 3.47 1.41 0.68
CA ILE A 119 4.23 0.23 1.09
C ILE A 119 5.49 0.66 1.87
N ALA A 120 6.23 1.65 1.38
CA ALA A 120 7.43 2.16 2.05
C ALA A 120 7.11 2.77 3.42
N ARG A 121 5.98 3.47 3.56
CA ARG A 121 5.50 3.98 4.84
C ARG A 121 5.23 2.84 5.82
N SER A 122 4.49 1.80 5.40
CA SER A 122 4.20 0.63 6.23
C SER A 122 5.47 -0.10 6.67
N LEU A 123 6.44 -0.26 5.78
CA LEU A 123 7.75 -0.84 6.11
C LEU A 123 8.52 0.02 7.13
N SER A 124 8.45 1.36 7.01
CA SER A 124 9.10 2.28 7.95
C SER A 124 8.46 2.20 9.34
N GLU A 125 7.13 2.16 9.43
CA GLU A 125 6.37 2.01 10.67
C GLU A 125 6.63 0.64 11.33
N GLY A 126 6.84 -0.40 10.53
CA GLY A 126 7.22 -1.74 10.99
C GLY A 126 8.72 -1.91 11.30
N ALA A 127 9.49 -0.82 11.39
CA ALA A 127 10.94 -0.81 11.65
C ALA A 127 11.80 -1.59 10.63
N SER A 128 11.28 -1.85 9.44
CA SER A 128 12.01 -2.49 8.33
C SER A 128 12.70 -1.45 7.44
N TYR A 129 13.55 -0.60 8.04
CA TYR A 129 14.09 0.61 7.42
C TYR A 129 14.88 0.39 6.12
N ALA A 130 15.65 -0.70 6.02
CA ALA A 130 16.42 -1.00 4.81
C ALA A 130 15.50 -1.32 3.61
N ALA A 131 14.44 -2.11 3.84
CA ALA A 131 13.46 -2.41 2.83
C ALA A 131 12.63 -1.16 2.46
N ALA A 132 12.23 -0.38 3.46
CA ALA A 132 11.53 0.89 3.25
C ALA A 132 12.32 1.85 2.36
N ASP A 133 13.64 1.93 2.59
CA ASP A 133 14.54 2.81 1.81
C ASP A 133 14.54 2.47 0.32
N GLN A 134 14.68 1.18 0.00
CA GLN A 134 14.65 0.72 -1.40
C GLN A 134 13.33 1.04 -2.09
N VAL A 135 12.21 0.84 -1.37
CA VAL A 135 10.87 1.10 -1.91
C VAL A 135 10.65 2.61 -2.06
N TRP A 136 11.12 3.45 -1.10
CA TRP A 136 11.10 4.90 -1.23
C TRP A 136 11.90 5.39 -2.43
N GLN A 137 13.08 4.84 -2.69
CA GLN A 137 13.87 5.20 -3.87
C GLN A 137 13.11 4.95 -5.17
N SER A 138 12.43 3.80 -5.28
CA SER A 138 11.60 3.47 -6.44
C SER A 138 10.41 4.42 -6.59
N ALA A 139 9.71 4.74 -5.49
CA ALA A 139 8.61 5.70 -5.48
C ALA A 139 9.05 7.09 -5.94
N ILE A 140 10.20 7.58 -5.42
CA ILE A 140 10.79 8.87 -5.78
C ILE A 140 11.14 8.92 -7.27
N GLN A 141 11.77 7.88 -7.81
CA GLN A 141 12.12 7.82 -9.23
C GLN A 141 10.88 7.92 -10.13
N LEU A 142 9.84 7.15 -9.83
CA LEU A 142 8.58 7.17 -10.58
C LEU A 142 7.86 8.50 -10.45
N ALA A 143 7.76 9.06 -9.24
CA ALA A 143 7.13 10.35 -8.99
C ALA A 143 7.89 11.49 -9.69
N THR A 144 9.22 11.48 -9.66
CA THR A 144 10.06 12.48 -10.36
C THR A 144 9.85 12.41 -11.87
N LYS A 145 9.71 11.21 -12.43
CA LYS A 145 9.39 11.03 -13.84
C LYS A 145 7.97 11.52 -14.17
N ALA A 146 7.00 11.16 -13.34
CA ALA A 146 5.60 11.51 -13.54
C ALA A 146 5.35 13.02 -13.45
N GLN A 147 5.94 13.73 -12.47
CA GLN A 147 5.76 15.19 -12.36
C GLN A 147 6.34 15.99 -13.53
N ARG A 148 7.31 15.41 -14.26
CA ARG A 148 7.91 16.04 -15.46
C ARG A 148 7.13 15.74 -16.73
N ALA A 149 6.30 14.71 -16.72
CA ALA A 149 5.41 14.42 -17.84
C ALA A 149 4.32 15.49 -17.89
N SER A 150 4.11 16.07 -19.07
CA SER A 150 3.08 17.10 -19.28
C SER A 150 1.69 16.47 -19.11
N GLY A 151 1.03 16.69 -17.97
CA GLY A 151 -0.29 16.12 -17.69
C GLY A 151 -0.85 16.51 -16.32
N THR A 152 -2.08 16.07 -16.07
CA THR A 152 -2.85 16.32 -14.83
C THR A 152 -2.27 15.64 -13.60
N ASP A 153 -1.42 14.63 -13.78
CA ASP A 153 -0.89 13.78 -12.69
C ASP A 153 0.33 14.40 -11.98
N GLY A 154 0.85 15.52 -12.49
CA GLY A 154 2.04 16.17 -11.95
C GLY A 154 1.93 16.58 -10.48
N PRO A 155 0.84 17.25 -10.04
CA PRO A 155 0.66 17.65 -8.65
C PRO A 155 0.55 16.46 -7.70
N GLU A 156 -0.13 15.39 -8.11
CA GLU A 156 -0.27 14.17 -7.32
C GLU A 156 1.09 13.46 -7.14
N ALA A 157 1.85 13.33 -8.23
CA ALA A 157 3.21 12.79 -8.19
C ALA A 157 4.14 13.64 -7.31
N ALA A 158 4.03 14.97 -7.36
CA ALA A 158 4.78 15.87 -6.48
C ALA A 158 4.37 15.70 -5.00
N GLY A 159 3.10 15.38 -4.72
CA GLY A 159 2.63 15.00 -3.39
C GLY A 159 3.35 13.78 -2.83
N VAL A 160 3.62 12.76 -3.66
CA VAL A 160 4.44 11.59 -3.27
C VAL A 160 5.84 12.03 -2.85
N LEU A 161 6.46 12.97 -3.56
CA LEU A 161 7.80 13.48 -3.20
C LEU A 161 7.78 14.23 -1.86
N VAL A 162 6.73 14.98 -1.55
CA VAL A 162 6.57 15.61 -0.23
C VAL A 162 6.51 14.56 0.88
N ASN A 163 5.74 13.48 0.69
CA ASN A 163 5.66 12.39 1.64
C ASN A 163 7.01 11.68 1.81
N ALA A 164 7.75 11.49 0.73
CA ALA A 164 9.09 10.92 0.77
C ALA A 164 10.06 11.81 1.57
N VAL A 165 10.01 13.14 1.40
CA VAL A 165 10.81 14.09 2.18
C VAL A 165 10.53 13.93 3.67
N GLN A 166 9.27 13.86 4.07
CA GLN A 166 8.88 13.68 5.48
C GLN A 166 9.40 12.35 6.05
N ALA A 167 9.27 11.25 5.29
CA ALA A 167 9.75 9.95 5.71
C ALA A 167 11.28 9.91 5.85
N LEU A 168 12.01 10.39 4.84
CA LEU A 168 13.46 10.46 4.86
C LEU A 168 14.00 11.33 5.99
N SER A 169 13.34 12.45 6.28
CA SER A 169 13.70 13.33 7.40
C SER A 169 13.56 12.62 8.74
N LYS A 170 12.47 11.87 8.96
CA LYS A 170 12.27 11.06 10.17
C LYS A 170 13.32 9.95 10.31
N LEU A 171 13.83 9.45 9.20
CA LEU A 171 14.91 8.44 9.16
C LEU A 171 16.31 9.05 9.30
N GLY A 172 16.43 10.36 9.53
CA GLY A 172 17.71 11.08 9.64
C GLY A 172 18.47 11.25 8.32
N LYS A 173 17.84 10.94 7.17
CA LYS A 173 18.45 11.04 5.83
C LYS A 173 18.27 12.45 5.24
N ILE A 174 18.73 13.46 5.97
CA ILE A 174 18.44 14.88 5.71
C ILE A 174 18.93 15.33 4.32
N GLU A 175 20.14 14.94 3.91
CA GLU A 175 20.68 15.34 2.61
C GLU A 175 19.87 14.75 1.43
N MET A 176 19.44 13.50 1.55
CA MET A 176 18.57 12.87 0.56
C MET A 176 17.20 13.56 0.53
N ALA A 177 16.61 13.83 1.68
CA ALA A 177 15.34 14.53 1.80
C ALA A 177 15.40 15.93 1.17
N LYS A 178 16.50 16.67 1.38
CA LYS A 178 16.74 17.98 0.76
C LYS A 178 16.82 17.88 -0.77
N SER A 179 17.60 16.92 -1.29
CA SER A 179 17.70 16.68 -2.74
C SER A 179 16.34 16.36 -3.37
N VAL A 180 15.50 15.58 -2.69
CA VAL A 180 14.14 15.27 -3.15
C VAL A 180 13.27 16.54 -3.12
N ALA A 181 13.30 17.33 -2.05
CA ALA A 181 12.56 18.59 -1.95
C ALA A 181 12.90 19.56 -3.07
N ASP A 182 14.21 19.72 -3.37
CA ASP A 182 14.68 20.60 -4.45
C ASP A 182 14.24 20.12 -5.84
N SER A 183 13.98 18.83 -6.01
CA SER A 183 13.51 18.24 -7.28
C SER A 183 12.03 18.48 -7.58
N ILE A 184 11.25 18.96 -6.60
CA ILE A 184 9.81 19.21 -6.77
C ILE A 184 9.60 20.43 -7.67
N THR A 185 8.86 20.25 -8.78
CA THR A 185 8.63 21.30 -9.77
C THR A 185 7.51 22.27 -9.39
N PHE A 186 6.60 21.87 -8.50
CA PHE A 186 5.47 22.67 -8.04
C PHE A 186 5.88 23.54 -6.83
N PRO A 187 5.88 24.89 -6.95
CA PRO A 187 6.41 25.79 -5.94
C PRO A 187 5.80 25.60 -4.54
N GLU A 188 4.47 25.50 -4.46
CA GLU A 188 3.74 25.32 -3.19
C GLU A 188 4.09 24.00 -2.49
N LEU A 189 4.19 22.91 -3.26
CA LEU A 189 4.54 21.59 -2.73
C LEU A 189 6.03 21.53 -2.35
N ARG A 190 6.91 22.21 -3.10
CA ARG A 190 8.33 22.34 -2.76
C ARG A 190 8.52 23.12 -1.45
N GLU A 191 7.79 24.23 -1.27
CA GLU A 191 7.81 24.98 -0.02
C GLU A 191 7.32 24.13 1.17
N ARG A 192 6.26 23.37 0.98
CA ARG A 192 5.75 22.42 1.99
C ARG A 192 6.82 21.36 2.35
N ALA A 193 7.55 20.84 1.38
CA ALA A 193 8.63 19.88 1.60
C ALA A 193 9.78 20.52 2.42
N HIS A 194 10.22 21.74 2.09
CA HIS A 194 11.24 22.44 2.85
C HIS A 194 10.81 22.80 4.27
N ARG A 195 9.54 23.10 4.48
CA ARG A 195 8.99 23.31 5.83
C ARG A 195 9.09 22.05 6.66
N ALA A 196 8.71 20.89 6.10
CA ALA A 196 8.83 19.59 6.78
C ALA A 196 10.29 19.25 7.15
N LEU A 197 11.26 19.60 6.29
CA LEU A 197 12.70 19.47 6.61
C LEU A 197 13.12 20.33 7.80
N SER A 198 12.65 21.58 7.85
CA SER A 198 13.01 22.51 8.92
C SER A 198 12.43 22.11 10.28
N GLU A 199 11.25 21.49 10.29
CA GLU A 199 10.59 20.96 11.49
C GLU A 199 11.34 19.73 12.03
N ALA A 200 11.76 18.81 11.16
CA ALA A 200 12.50 17.62 11.56
C ALA A 200 13.89 17.92 12.11
N GLY A 201 14.55 19.03 11.67
CA GLY A 201 15.84 19.44 12.20
C GLY A 201 15.80 20.11 13.58
N ARG A 202 14.62 20.32 14.16
CA ARG A 202 14.43 20.92 15.47
C ARG A 202 14.05 19.91 16.59
N SER A 203 13.76 18.67 16.22
CA SER A 203 13.43 17.57 17.10
C SER A 203 14.63 16.66 17.36
#